data_e4cfe369107f51610b3c7379cb720669
#
_entry.id   e4cfe369107f51610b3c7379cb720669
#
_cell.length_a   1.000
_cell.length_b   1.000
_cell.length_c   1.000
_cell.angle_alpha   90.00
_cell.angle_beta   90.00
_cell.angle_gamma   90.00
#
_symmetry.space_group_name_H-M   'P 1'
#
loop_
_entity.id
_entity.type
_entity.pdbx_description
1 polymer ?
#
loop_
_entity_poly.entity_id
_entity_poly.type
_entity_poly.pdbx_seq_one_letter_code
_entity_poly.pdbx_strand_id
1 'polypeptide(L)'
;MKRKAGVLLLLGLSLSGCHKKPPANVVLPQVGPQPRPSPPPNPDTIQRSQLSKRVQQVTSILQQLAMTPENTVPDAVLNATRCLLVAPQVPNGALQHVPALMTCRKGEQWSTPAFVNVDCSGTVRGTSDLVWMTNDEAMNALLTGGPAALSARRQAGPLVRESGLVVQTQLAADVFGYVRQGRRLAGSRGVMIFAVHPDGAASQSFYGKNEGGPRLVNAKLDPGPVVKPFETAVVSYFNIIAPVGILVHHSGVVPVKVASQLREQVIEMIDEFHARRGFEILCFGRVYHVAYHYLILPNGTVQPGRPERCQGAHARGYNAFLGIALVGNFSHTENPSGLYGPSSPTAGQMHSLIRLCRRLRTRYNIPIQRVMRHSDVSPTECPGDRFPLQVLLRALEQKGPSS
;
A
#
# COMPACT_ATOMS: atom_id res chain seq x y z
N MET A 1 40.30 20.02 -58.25
CA MET A 1 41.34 21.03 -58.68
C MET A 1 42.16 21.45 -57.45
N LYS A 2 43.49 21.40 -57.69
CA LYS A 2 44.60 21.94 -56.87
C LYS A 2 45.02 21.20 -55.61
N ARG A 3 45.92 20.29 -55.79
CA ARG A 3 47.20 19.92 -55.21
C ARG A 3 48.09 21.12 -54.81
N LYS A 4 48.83 20.96 -53.71
CA LYS A 4 50.22 21.47 -53.42
C LYS A 4 50.65 20.68 -52.16
N ALA A 5 51.60 19.83 -52.10
CA ALA A 5 52.99 19.59 -52.49
C ALA A 5 53.97 20.58 -51.87
N GLY A 6 54.93 19.98 -51.17
CA GLY A 6 56.30 20.48 -50.85
C GLY A 6 56.47 20.84 -49.36
N VAL A 7 57.55 20.58 -48.70
CA VAL A 7 58.99 20.40 -49.12
C VAL A 7 59.69 19.71 -47.94
N LEU A 8 60.57 18.83 -48.31
CA LEU A 8 61.61 18.15 -47.53
C LEU A 8 62.72 19.15 -47.20
N LEU A 9 63.23 19.20 -45.96
CA LEU A 9 64.58 19.79 -45.69
C LEU A 9 65.34 18.86 -44.75
N LEU A 10 66.37 18.20 -45.32
CA LEU A 10 67.45 17.51 -44.62
C LEU A 10 68.51 18.55 -44.22
N LEU A 11 68.89 18.54 -42.97
CA LEU A 11 70.22 19.09 -42.56
C LEU A 11 70.82 18.19 -41.49
N GLY A 12 71.90 17.57 -41.86
CA GLY A 12 72.71 16.78 -40.97
C GLY A 12 73.78 17.66 -40.27
N LEU A 13 74.48 17.04 -39.33
CA LEU A 13 75.74 17.33 -38.65
C LEU A 13 75.55 17.22 -37.14
N SER A 14 76.27 16.61 -36.33
CA SER A 14 77.64 15.98 -36.34
C SER A 14 77.80 15.30 -34.97
N LEU A 15 78.59 14.27 -34.96
CA LEU A 15 79.01 13.49 -33.82
C LEU A 15 79.73 14.30 -32.74
N SER A 16 79.33 14.22 -31.50
CA SER A 16 80.27 14.43 -30.37
C SER A 16 79.85 13.44 -29.26
N GLY A 17 80.76 12.53 -29.00
CA GLY A 17 80.64 11.49 -28.00
C GLY A 17 80.68 12.03 -26.57
N CYS A 18 79.79 11.56 -25.76
CA CYS A 18 79.90 11.56 -24.31
C CYS A 18 79.46 10.19 -23.79
N HIS A 19 80.43 9.43 -23.31
CA HIS A 19 80.19 8.21 -22.55
C HIS A 19 79.35 8.56 -21.28
N LYS A 20 78.13 8.18 -21.23
CA LYS A 20 77.36 8.11 -19.99
C LYS A 20 77.08 6.65 -19.60
N LYS A 21 77.47 6.34 -18.36
CA LYS A 21 77.26 5.05 -17.70
C LYS A 21 75.80 4.58 -17.88
N PRO A 22 75.53 3.25 -18.01
CA PRO A 22 74.17 2.72 -18.05
C PRO A 22 73.47 3.01 -16.71
N PRO A 23 72.23 3.37 -16.75
CA PRO A 23 71.38 3.53 -15.52
C PRO A 23 71.24 2.17 -14.86
N ALA A 24 71.26 2.20 -13.52
CA ALA A 24 71.04 1.04 -12.66
C ALA A 24 69.73 0.35 -13.01
N ASN A 25 69.72 -0.97 -12.85
CA ASN A 25 68.59 -1.86 -13.05
C ASN A 25 67.21 -1.25 -12.57
N VAL A 26 66.39 -0.88 -13.54
CA VAL A 26 64.97 -0.63 -13.28
C VAL A 26 64.33 -2.00 -13.05
N VAL A 27 64.07 -2.33 -11.80
CA VAL A 27 63.21 -3.48 -11.42
C VAL A 27 61.80 -3.12 -11.85
N LEU A 28 61.37 -3.68 -12.96
CA LEU A 28 59.95 -3.61 -13.35
C LEU A 28 59.14 -4.27 -12.25
N PRO A 29 58.02 -3.61 -11.76
CA PRO A 29 57.15 -4.23 -10.79
C PRO A 29 56.63 -5.54 -11.39
N GLN A 30 56.88 -6.64 -10.70
CA GLN A 30 56.26 -7.93 -11.06
C GLN A 30 54.76 -7.78 -10.98
N VAL A 31 54.07 -7.82 -12.13
CA VAL A 31 52.61 -7.95 -12.20
C VAL A 31 52.30 -9.31 -11.59
N GLY A 32 51.78 -9.27 -10.35
CA GLY A 32 51.28 -10.49 -9.69
C GLY A 32 50.25 -11.18 -10.58
N PRO A 33 50.05 -12.48 -10.41
CA PRO A 33 49.08 -13.23 -11.22
C PRO A 33 47.74 -12.54 -11.16
N GLN A 34 47.21 -12.12 -12.31
CA GLN A 34 45.86 -11.56 -12.39
C GLN A 34 44.85 -12.58 -11.83
N PRO A 35 43.91 -12.15 -10.98
CA PRO A 35 42.88 -13.06 -10.49
C PRO A 35 42.19 -13.68 -11.71
N ARG A 36 42.07 -14.99 -11.72
CA ARG A 36 41.29 -15.70 -12.78
C ARG A 36 39.91 -15.09 -12.88
N PRO A 37 39.40 -14.84 -14.08
CA PRO A 37 38.03 -14.39 -14.26
C PRO A 37 37.13 -15.40 -13.56
N SER A 38 36.19 -14.88 -12.76
CA SER A 38 35.19 -15.70 -12.07
C SER A 38 34.44 -16.53 -13.12
N PRO A 39 34.16 -17.80 -12.86
CA PRO A 39 33.39 -18.62 -13.79
C PRO A 39 32.02 -17.93 -14.06
N PRO A 40 31.49 -18.05 -15.28
CA PRO A 40 30.18 -17.47 -15.60
C PRO A 40 29.13 -17.99 -14.61
N PRO A 41 28.19 -17.13 -14.17
CA PRO A 41 27.18 -17.56 -13.22
C PRO A 41 26.33 -18.70 -13.81
N ASN A 42 25.98 -19.66 -12.94
CA ASN A 42 25.13 -20.80 -13.31
C ASN A 42 23.78 -20.27 -13.86
N PRO A 43 23.26 -20.82 -14.99
CA PRO A 43 21.95 -20.47 -15.56
C PRO A 43 20.81 -20.46 -14.51
N ASP A 44 20.77 -21.41 -13.59
CA ASP A 44 19.79 -21.46 -12.48
C ASP A 44 19.90 -20.26 -11.55
N THR A 45 21.13 -19.79 -11.29
CA THR A 45 21.37 -18.60 -10.46
C THR A 45 20.89 -17.34 -11.17
N ILE A 46 21.09 -17.25 -12.49
CA ILE A 46 20.59 -16.13 -13.31
C ILE A 46 19.06 -16.11 -13.30
N GLN A 47 18.42 -17.25 -13.54
CA GLN A 47 16.96 -17.38 -13.54
C GLN A 47 16.38 -17.00 -12.17
N ARG A 48 16.92 -17.54 -11.08
CA ARG A 48 16.46 -17.22 -9.73
C ARG A 48 16.63 -15.71 -9.41
N SER A 49 17.71 -15.10 -9.87
CA SER A 49 17.93 -13.65 -9.74
C SER A 49 16.86 -12.84 -10.47
N GLN A 50 16.49 -13.24 -11.70
CA GLN A 50 15.43 -12.56 -12.47
C GLN A 50 14.07 -12.70 -11.82
N LEU A 51 13.74 -13.87 -11.26
CA LEU A 51 12.51 -14.10 -10.51
C LEU A 51 12.45 -13.27 -9.23
N SER A 52 13.56 -13.18 -8.50
CA SER A 52 13.70 -12.30 -7.32
C SER A 52 13.46 -10.83 -7.69
N LYS A 53 14.01 -10.36 -8.81
CA LYS A 53 13.77 -9.00 -9.32
C LYS A 53 12.28 -8.77 -9.62
N ARG A 54 11.60 -9.75 -10.21
CA ARG A 54 10.15 -9.66 -10.47
C ARG A 54 9.36 -9.50 -9.18
N VAL A 55 9.66 -10.29 -8.14
CA VAL A 55 9.02 -10.14 -6.81
C VAL A 55 9.28 -8.75 -6.25
N GLN A 56 10.51 -8.26 -6.30
CA GLN A 56 10.87 -6.91 -5.83
C GLN A 56 10.17 -5.80 -6.61
N GLN A 57 10.03 -5.92 -7.92
CA GLN A 57 9.31 -4.95 -8.75
C GLN A 57 7.83 -4.87 -8.35
N VAL A 58 7.17 -6.01 -8.21
CA VAL A 58 5.76 -6.05 -7.76
C VAL A 58 5.61 -5.51 -6.35
N THR A 59 6.55 -5.85 -5.45
CA THR A 59 6.59 -5.26 -4.09
C THR A 59 6.65 -3.74 -4.14
N SER A 60 7.54 -3.19 -4.94
CA SER A 60 7.69 -1.73 -5.12
C SER A 60 6.42 -1.09 -5.70
N ILE A 61 5.77 -1.73 -6.67
CA ILE A 61 4.50 -1.27 -7.23
C ILE A 61 3.44 -1.16 -6.13
N LEU A 62 3.24 -2.21 -5.34
CA LEU A 62 2.24 -2.25 -4.28
C LEU A 62 2.54 -1.22 -3.18
N GLN A 63 3.81 -1.07 -2.77
CA GLN A 63 4.22 -0.06 -1.81
C GLN A 63 3.92 1.36 -2.32
N GLN A 64 4.24 1.66 -3.58
CA GLN A 64 3.97 2.97 -4.16
C GLN A 64 2.48 3.26 -4.30
N LEU A 65 1.68 2.26 -4.66
CA LEU A 65 0.21 2.36 -4.70
C LEU A 65 -0.35 2.59 -3.29
N ALA A 66 0.17 1.88 -2.28
CA ALA A 66 -0.22 2.02 -0.89
C ALA A 66 0.08 3.43 -0.34
N MET A 67 1.21 4.02 -0.72
CA MET A 67 1.62 5.36 -0.28
C MET A 67 0.91 6.50 -1.01
N THR A 68 0.10 6.21 -2.04
CA THR A 68 -0.58 7.24 -2.82
C THR A 68 -1.81 7.73 -2.08
N PRO A 69 -1.96 9.05 -1.81
CA PRO A 69 -3.10 9.59 -1.06
C PRO A 69 -4.46 9.33 -1.69
N GLU A 70 -4.49 9.14 -3.00
CA GLU A 70 -5.70 8.89 -3.78
C GLU A 70 -5.66 7.47 -4.34
N ASN A 71 -6.16 6.50 -3.57
CA ASN A 71 -6.42 5.18 -4.14
C ASN A 71 -7.63 5.29 -5.09
N THR A 72 -7.39 5.02 -6.36
CA THR A 72 -8.42 5.09 -7.40
C THR A 72 -9.29 3.85 -7.45
N VAL A 73 -8.88 2.75 -6.80
CA VAL A 73 -9.69 1.53 -6.70
C VAL A 73 -10.77 1.71 -5.64
N PRO A 74 -12.06 1.47 -5.96
CA PRO A 74 -13.14 1.56 -4.98
C PRO A 74 -12.99 0.55 -3.85
N ASP A 75 -13.39 0.94 -2.62
CA ASP A 75 -13.33 0.05 -1.45
C ASP A 75 -14.14 -1.24 -1.66
N ALA A 76 -15.25 -1.18 -2.39
CA ALA A 76 -16.04 -2.35 -2.74
C ALA A 76 -15.22 -3.39 -3.52
N VAL A 77 -14.35 -2.96 -4.45
CA VAL A 77 -13.45 -3.84 -5.19
C VAL A 77 -12.35 -4.37 -4.27
N LEU A 78 -11.71 -3.50 -3.46
CA LEU A 78 -10.67 -3.91 -2.53
C LEU A 78 -11.17 -4.94 -1.51
N ASN A 79 -12.36 -4.71 -0.95
CA ASN A 79 -12.98 -5.60 0.03
C ASN A 79 -13.42 -6.94 -0.58
N ALA A 80 -13.86 -6.93 -1.83
CA ALA A 80 -14.26 -8.14 -2.56
C ALA A 80 -13.07 -8.90 -3.14
N THR A 81 -11.87 -8.31 -3.19
CA THR A 81 -10.71 -8.93 -3.81
C THR A 81 -10.27 -10.17 -3.04
N ARG A 82 -10.18 -11.26 -3.76
CA ARG A 82 -9.68 -12.55 -3.27
C ARG A 82 -8.35 -12.95 -3.88
N CYS A 83 -8.14 -12.68 -5.17
CA CYS A 83 -6.81 -12.81 -5.75
C CYS A 83 -6.38 -11.51 -6.41
N LEU A 84 -5.10 -11.22 -6.26
CA LEU A 84 -4.38 -10.12 -6.89
C LEU A 84 -3.37 -10.70 -7.86
N LEU A 85 -3.42 -10.26 -9.11
CA LEU A 85 -2.44 -10.58 -10.12
C LEU A 85 -1.74 -9.28 -10.54
N VAL A 86 -0.41 -9.30 -10.62
CA VAL A 86 0.38 -8.14 -11.03
C VAL A 86 1.42 -8.55 -12.05
N ALA A 87 1.35 -7.96 -13.23
CA ALA A 87 2.34 -8.11 -14.29
C ALA A 87 3.15 -6.81 -14.42
N PRO A 88 4.41 -6.79 -13.95
CA PRO A 88 5.25 -5.62 -14.02
C PRO A 88 5.87 -5.45 -15.41
N GLN A 89 6.07 -4.20 -15.81
CA GLN A 89 6.85 -3.80 -16.98
C GLN A 89 6.45 -4.49 -18.30
N VAL A 90 5.14 -4.63 -18.51
CA VAL A 90 4.60 -5.16 -19.77
C VAL A 90 4.98 -4.20 -20.90
N PRO A 91 5.60 -4.69 -21.99
CA PRO A 91 6.05 -3.85 -23.09
C PRO A 91 4.88 -3.28 -23.89
N ASN A 92 5.14 -2.18 -24.62
CA ASN A 92 4.18 -1.57 -25.54
C ASN A 92 3.72 -2.57 -26.61
N GLY A 93 2.41 -2.58 -26.86
CA GLY A 93 1.84 -3.38 -27.96
C GLY A 93 0.60 -4.17 -27.56
N ALA A 94 0.26 -5.13 -28.42
CA ALA A 94 -0.84 -6.05 -28.18
C ALA A 94 -0.46 -7.09 -27.12
N LEU A 95 -1.39 -7.34 -26.22
CA LEU A 95 -1.21 -8.31 -25.15
C LEU A 95 -1.59 -9.71 -25.61
N GLN A 96 -0.82 -10.71 -25.21
CA GLN A 96 -1.13 -12.12 -25.42
C GLN A 96 -0.82 -12.95 -24.18
N HIS A 97 0.45 -13.23 -23.94
CA HIS A 97 0.93 -13.97 -22.76
C HIS A 97 1.79 -13.07 -21.91
N VAL A 98 1.38 -12.84 -20.67
CA VAL A 98 2.06 -11.89 -19.78
C VAL A 98 2.48 -12.60 -18.51
N PRO A 99 3.79 -12.62 -18.18
CA PRO A 99 4.25 -13.18 -16.93
C PRO A 99 3.86 -12.26 -15.76
N ALA A 100 3.25 -12.87 -14.74
CA ALA A 100 2.73 -12.16 -13.57
C ALA A 100 3.07 -12.86 -12.26
N LEU A 101 2.85 -12.16 -11.16
CA LEU A 101 2.73 -12.75 -9.83
C LEU A 101 1.26 -12.76 -9.42
N MET A 102 0.85 -13.84 -8.79
CA MET A 102 -0.49 -14.01 -8.23
C MET A 102 -0.39 -14.30 -6.74
N THR A 103 -1.24 -13.66 -5.94
CA THR A 103 -1.48 -14.02 -4.54
C THR A 103 -2.96 -14.01 -4.26
N CYS A 104 -3.42 -14.94 -3.43
CA CYS A 104 -4.84 -15.07 -3.11
C CYS A 104 -5.06 -15.06 -1.59
N ARG A 105 -6.22 -14.55 -1.17
CA ARG A 105 -6.60 -14.41 0.22
C ARG A 105 -7.41 -15.58 0.70
N LYS A 106 -7.02 -16.16 1.84
CA LYS A 106 -7.78 -17.19 2.57
C LYS A 106 -8.04 -16.67 3.99
N GLY A 107 -9.29 -16.33 4.27
CA GLY A 107 -9.61 -15.59 5.48
C GLY A 107 -8.92 -14.24 5.51
N GLU A 108 -8.15 -13.96 6.56
CA GLU A 108 -7.38 -12.72 6.72
C GLU A 108 -5.95 -12.79 6.16
N GLN A 109 -5.51 -13.96 5.71
CA GLN A 109 -4.14 -14.18 5.26
C GLN A 109 -4.04 -14.21 3.73
N TRP A 110 -2.96 -13.64 3.20
CA TRP A 110 -2.58 -13.73 1.80
C TRP A 110 -1.59 -14.88 1.59
N SER A 111 -1.71 -15.56 0.45
CA SER A 111 -0.78 -16.62 0.07
C SER A 111 0.58 -16.06 -0.30
N THR A 112 1.60 -16.90 -0.23
CA THR A 112 2.88 -16.68 -0.89
C THR A 112 2.68 -16.42 -2.38
N PRO A 113 3.44 -15.49 -3.03
CA PRO A 113 3.27 -15.18 -4.43
C PRO A 113 3.56 -16.39 -5.33
N ALA A 114 2.64 -16.68 -6.24
CA ALA A 114 2.81 -17.68 -7.28
C ALA A 114 3.25 -17.03 -8.59
N PHE A 115 4.19 -17.68 -9.30
CA PHE A 115 4.54 -17.30 -10.67
C PHE A 115 3.51 -17.85 -11.62
N VAL A 116 2.94 -16.99 -12.46
CA VAL A 116 1.90 -17.35 -13.43
C VAL A 116 2.15 -16.66 -14.75
N ASN A 117 1.60 -17.24 -15.83
CA ASN A 117 1.45 -16.61 -17.13
C ASN A 117 -0.04 -16.32 -17.34
N VAL A 118 -0.35 -15.09 -17.71
CA VAL A 118 -1.72 -14.62 -17.91
C VAL A 118 -1.98 -14.46 -19.39
N ASP A 119 -2.96 -15.21 -19.89
CA ASP A 119 -3.48 -15.01 -21.25
C ASP A 119 -4.46 -13.85 -21.22
N CYS A 120 -4.13 -12.80 -21.94
CA CYS A 120 -4.93 -11.59 -21.95
C CYS A 120 -5.02 -10.99 -23.35
N SER A 121 -5.98 -10.12 -23.55
CA SER A 121 -6.08 -9.29 -24.75
C SER A 121 -6.12 -7.82 -24.38
N GLY A 122 -5.84 -6.99 -25.34
CA GLY A 122 -5.84 -5.55 -25.22
C GLY A 122 -4.56 -4.95 -25.76
N THR A 123 -4.39 -3.65 -25.56
CA THR A 123 -3.20 -2.92 -26.00
C THR A 123 -2.75 -1.99 -24.87
N VAL A 124 -1.47 -1.99 -24.59
CA VAL A 124 -0.85 -1.03 -23.66
C VAL A 124 0.04 -0.06 -24.42
N ARG A 125 0.09 1.19 -23.96
CA ARG A 125 0.95 2.23 -24.53
C ARG A 125 2.15 2.46 -23.59
N GLY A 126 3.34 2.35 -24.16
CA GLY A 126 4.57 2.38 -23.38
C GLY A 126 4.74 1.16 -22.48
N THR A 127 5.78 1.13 -21.65
CA THR A 127 5.94 0.08 -20.64
C THR A 127 4.94 0.33 -19.50
N SER A 128 4.11 -0.66 -19.21
CA SER A 128 3.04 -0.55 -18.24
C SER A 128 3.05 -1.68 -17.22
N ASP A 129 2.59 -1.39 -16.00
CA ASP A 129 2.28 -2.41 -15.02
C ASP A 129 0.78 -2.70 -15.05
N LEU A 130 0.43 -3.97 -15.16
CA LEU A 130 -0.97 -4.42 -15.19
C LEU A 130 -1.33 -5.05 -13.84
N VAL A 131 -2.53 -4.73 -13.36
CA VAL A 131 -3.07 -5.26 -12.10
C VAL A 131 -4.47 -5.79 -12.32
N TRP A 132 -4.73 -7.03 -11.90
CA TRP A 132 -6.07 -7.59 -11.90
C TRP A 132 -6.45 -8.01 -10.48
N MET A 133 -7.71 -7.77 -10.15
CA MET A 133 -8.32 -8.12 -8.88
C MET A 133 -9.54 -9.00 -9.15
N THR A 134 -9.66 -10.11 -8.45
CA THR A 134 -10.76 -11.07 -8.64
C THR A 134 -11.54 -11.24 -7.34
N ASN A 135 -12.86 -11.44 -7.44
CA ASN A 135 -13.73 -11.79 -6.32
C ASN A 135 -13.71 -13.30 -6.03
N ASP A 136 -14.57 -13.77 -5.12
CA ASP A 136 -14.70 -15.18 -4.76
C ASP A 136 -15.09 -16.05 -5.97
N GLU A 137 -15.95 -15.57 -6.84
CA GLU A 137 -16.44 -16.30 -8.02
C GLU A 137 -15.31 -16.58 -9.01
N ALA A 138 -14.52 -15.55 -9.33
CA ALA A 138 -13.36 -15.69 -10.19
C ALA A 138 -12.23 -16.48 -9.51
N MET A 139 -12.02 -16.32 -8.22
CA MET A 139 -11.05 -17.13 -7.46
C MET A 139 -11.42 -18.62 -7.53
N ASN A 140 -12.67 -18.98 -7.27
CA ASN A 140 -13.12 -20.37 -7.36
C ASN A 140 -12.93 -20.93 -8.77
N ALA A 141 -13.23 -20.14 -9.81
CA ALA A 141 -12.97 -20.53 -11.18
C ALA A 141 -11.47 -20.79 -11.43
N LEU A 142 -10.58 -19.95 -10.92
CA LEU A 142 -9.14 -20.14 -11.02
C LEU A 142 -8.66 -21.41 -10.30
N LEU A 143 -9.24 -21.72 -9.12
CA LEU A 143 -8.82 -22.87 -8.31
C LEU A 143 -9.35 -24.20 -8.83
N THR A 144 -10.54 -24.25 -9.42
CA THR A 144 -11.27 -25.46 -9.77
C THR A 144 -11.43 -25.70 -11.26
N GLY A 145 -11.54 -24.63 -12.04
CA GLY A 145 -11.93 -24.70 -13.45
C GLY A 145 -10.77 -24.82 -14.46
N GLY A 146 -9.53 -24.89 -13.99
CA GLY A 146 -8.36 -24.92 -14.85
C GLY A 146 -8.04 -23.57 -15.54
N PRO A 147 -7.07 -23.56 -16.48
CA PRO A 147 -6.53 -22.32 -17.04
C PRO A 147 -7.53 -21.41 -17.75
N ALA A 148 -8.54 -21.99 -18.44
CA ALA A 148 -9.53 -21.23 -19.21
C ALA A 148 -10.76 -20.77 -18.42
N ALA A 149 -10.80 -21.01 -17.12
CA ALA A 149 -12.00 -20.78 -16.31
C ALA A 149 -12.43 -19.30 -16.19
N LEU A 150 -11.54 -18.35 -16.49
CA LEU A 150 -11.84 -16.92 -16.43
C LEU A 150 -12.55 -16.38 -17.69
N SER A 151 -12.45 -17.07 -18.83
CA SER A 151 -13.04 -16.60 -20.09
C SER A 151 -14.57 -16.45 -20.03
N ALA A 152 -15.23 -17.25 -19.21
CA ALA A 152 -16.67 -17.21 -18.98
C ALA A 152 -17.11 -16.22 -17.89
N ARG A 153 -16.18 -15.52 -17.23
CA ARG A 153 -16.48 -14.62 -16.11
C ARG A 153 -16.70 -13.20 -16.59
N ARG A 154 -17.58 -12.50 -15.86
CA ARG A 154 -17.86 -11.09 -16.15
C ARG A 154 -16.64 -10.27 -15.79
N GLN A 155 -16.11 -9.55 -16.77
CA GLN A 155 -15.00 -8.63 -16.58
C GLN A 155 -15.51 -7.21 -16.74
N ALA A 156 -15.20 -6.35 -15.79
CA ALA A 156 -15.46 -4.93 -15.90
C ALA A 156 -14.19 -4.21 -16.32
N GLY A 157 -14.38 -3.27 -17.24
CA GLY A 157 -13.49 -2.13 -17.28
C GLY A 157 -13.53 -1.40 -15.93
N PRO A 158 -12.69 -0.38 -15.77
CA PRO A 158 -12.37 0.16 -14.47
C PRO A 158 -13.57 0.76 -13.77
N LEU A 159 -13.87 0.26 -12.61
CA LEU A 159 -14.45 1.08 -11.59
C LEU A 159 -13.32 1.92 -10.99
N VAL A 160 -13.20 3.16 -11.44
CA VAL A 160 -12.28 4.15 -10.87
C VAL A 160 -13.12 5.10 -10.04
N ARG A 161 -12.65 5.50 -8.88
CA ARG A 161 -13.22 6.63 -8.16
C ARG A 161 -13.02 7.89 -8.99
N GLU A 162 -14.08 8.39 -9.58
CA GLU A 162 -14.16 9.80 -9.92
C GLU A 162 -14.45 10.58 -8.64
N SER A 163 -13.87 11.75 -8.51
CA SER A 163 -14.07 12.67 -7.38
C SER A 163 -15.57 12.92 -7.21
N GLY A 164 -16.18 12.30 -6.21
CA GLY A 164 -17.59 12.48 -5.86
C GLY A 164 -18.48 11.33 -6.27
N LEU A 165 -18.62 10.35 -5.40
CA LEU A 165 -19.66 9.33 -5.35
C LEU A 165 -19.72 8.26 -6.43
N VAL A 166 -19.28 7.04 -6.10
CA VAL A 166 -20.08 5.85 -6.41
C VAL A 166 -19.93 4.85 -5.26
N VAL A 167 -20.88 4.82 -4.37
CA VAL A 167 -21.13 3.64 -3.54
C VAL A 167 -21.95 2.68 -4.39
N GLN A 168 -21.31 1.95 -5.28
CA GLN A 168 -21.96 0.76 -5.84
C GLN A 168 -21.88 -0.34 -4.79
N THR A 169 -23.01 -0.65 -4.19
CA THR A 169 -23.15 -1.75 -3.22
C THR A 169 -23.10 -3.14 -3.85
N GLN A 170 -23.21 -3.24 -5.18
CA GLN A 170 -23.09 -4.48 -5.91
C GLN A 170 -22.03 -4.35 -7.02
N LEU A 171 -21.06 -5.25 -6.99
CA LEU A 171 -20.07 -5.37 -8.04
C LEU A 171 -20.67 -6.12 -9.21
N ALA A 172 -20.70 -5.49 -10.39
CA ALA A 172 -21.25 -6.09 -11.62
C ALA A 172 -20.27 -7.04 -12.32
N ALA A 173 -19.07 -7.25 -11.79
CA ALA A 173 -18.03 -8.06 -12.38
C ALA A 173 -17.28 -8.93 -11.36
N ASP A 174 -16.64 -9.96 -11.88
CA ASP A 174 -15.87 -10.94 -11.10
C ASP A 174 -14.36 -10.67 -11.20
N VAL A 175 -13.94 -9.98 -12.26
CA VAL A 175 -12.56 -9.58 -12.52
C VAL A 175 -12.49 -8.10 -12.85
N PHE A 176 -11.57 -7.38 -12.22
CA PHE A 176 -11.32 -5.96 -12.43
C PHE A 176 -9.89 -5.75 -12.90
N GLY A 177 -9.71 -5.17 -14.08
CA GLY A 177 -8.41 -4.90 -14.70
C GLY A 177 -8.01 -3.45 -14.62
N TYR A 178 -6.75 -3.19 -14.29
CA TYR A 178 -6.16 -1.87 -14.14
C TYR A 178 -4.81 -1.78 -14.86
N VAL A 179 -4.50 -0.59 -15.36
CA VAL A 179 -3.17 -0.20 -15.83
C VAL A 179 -2.61 0.84 -14.86
N ARG A 180 -1.38 0.66 -14.42
CA ARG A 180 -0.74 1.65 -13.58
C ARG A 180 -0.28 2.85 -14.39
N GLN A 181 -0.65 4.03 -13.96
CA GLN A 181 -0.22 5.32 -14.48
C GLN A 181 0.45 6.12 -13.36
N GLY A 182 1.77 6.15 -13.37
CA GLY A 182 2.54 6.76 -12.29
C GLY A 182 2.30 6.04 -10.95
N ARG A 183 1.69 6.74 -9.99
CA ARG A 183 1.36 6.19 -8.67
C ARG A 183 -0.10 5.75 -8.51
N ARG A 184 -0.90 5.76 -9.57
CA ARG A 184 -2.33 5.45 -9.54
C ARG A 184 -2.63 4.24 -10.42
N LEU A 185 -3.73 3.57 -10.12
CA LEU A 185 -4.34 2.59 -11.01
C LEU A 185 -5.43 3.29 -11.81
N ALA A 186 -5.23 3.35 -13.11
CA ALA A 186 -6.25 3.76 -14.04
C ALA A 186 -6.95 2.52 -14.58
N GLY A 187 -8.21 2.65 -14.83
CA GLY A 187 -8.89 1.55 -15.42
C GLY A 187 -8.47 1.29 -16.85
N SER A 188 -8.27 0.04 -17.17
CA SER A 188 -7.98 -0.35 -18.52
C SER A 188 -9.26 -0.76 -19.24
N ARG A 189 -9.80 0.11 -20.09
CA ARG A 189 -10.79 -0.32 -21.07
C ARG A 189 -10.07 -1.26 -22.04
N GLY A 190 -10.42 -2.54 -22.00
CA GLY A 190 -9.96 -3.53 -22.99
C GLY A 190 -8.74 -4.37 -22.63
N VAL A 191 -8.23 -4.33 -21.41
CA VAL A 191 -7.29 -5.35 -20.93
C VAL A 191 -8.07 -6.44 -20.18
N MET A 192 -8.35 -7.53 -20.88
CA MET A 192 -9.13 -8.65 -20.37
C MET A 192 -8.25 -9.87 -20.20
N ILE A 193 -8.51 -10.67 -19.16
CA ILE A 193 -7.82 -11.96 -18.96
C ILE A 193 -8.75 -13.11 -19.33
N PHE A 194 -8.19 -14.12 -20.01
CA PHE A 194 -8.93 -15.31 -20.44
C PHE A 194 -8.52 -16.54 -19.66
N ALA A 195 -7.22 -16.66 -19.35
CA ALA A 195 -6.69 -17.78 -18.64
C ALA A 195 -5.50 -17.37 -17.76
N VAL A 196 -5.22 -18.17 -16.74
CA VAL A 196 -4.03 -18.05 -15.88
C VAL A 196 -3.38 -19.42 -15.81
N HIS A 197 -2.15 -19.52 -16.26
CA HIS A 197 -1.36 -20.73 -16.28
C HIS A 197 -0.29 -20.68 -15.19
N PRO A 198 -0.13 -21.75 -14.39
CA PRO A 198 1.01 -21.87 -13.49
C PRO A 198 2.33 -21.84 -14.26
N ASP A 199 3.30 -21.09 -13.78
CA ASP A 199 4.68 -21.18 -14.24
C ASP A 199 5.45 -22.13 -13.30
N GLY A 200 5.33 -23.43 -13.59
CA GLY A 200 5.96 -24.48 -12.79
C GLY A 200 7.50 -24.42 -12.82
N ALA A 201 8.08 -24.01 -13.96
CA ALA A 201 9.53 -23.87 -14.08
C ALA A 201 10.05 -22.72 -13.21
N ALA A 202 9.36 -21.57 -13.20
CA ALA A 202 9.70 -20.46 -12.32
C ALA A 202 9.53 -20.84 -10.84
N SER A 203 8.45 -21.53 -10.48
CA SER A 203 8.21 -22.01 -9.11
C SER A 203 9.28 -23.00 -8.66
N GLN A 204 9.67 -23.95 -9.50
CA GLN A 204 10.75 -24.90 -9.21
C GLN A 204 12.08 -24.16 -9.01
N SER A 205 12.43 -23.23 -9.90
CA SER A 205 13.67 -22.47 -9.79
C SER A 205 13.72 -21.57 -8.56
N PHE A 206 12.59 -20.98 -8.16
CA PHE A 206 12.54 -20.02 -7.06
C PHE A 206 12.36 -20.70 -5.69
N TYR A 207 11.41 -21.62 -5.57
CA TYR A 207 11.03 -22.28 -4.33
C TYR A 207 11.60 -23.69 -4.16
N GLY A 208 12.22 -24.25 -5.18
CA GLY A 208 12.65 -25.66 -5.18
C GLY A 208 11.50 -26.66 -5.25
N LYS A 209 10.29 -26.23 -5.64
CA LYS A 209 9.07 -27.05 -5.75
C LYS A 209 8.32 -26.74 -7.04
N ASN A 210 7.87 -27.76 -7.74
CA ASN A 210 7.10 -27.65 -8.96
C ASN A 210 5.59 -27.44 -8.66
N GLU A 211 5.28 -26.67 -7.65
CA GLU A 211 3.92 -26.28 -7.32
C GLU A 211 3.66 -24.88 -7.87
N GLY A 212 2.83 -24.76 -8.90
CA GLY A 212 2.53 -23.51 -9.54
C GLY A 212 1.05 -23.17 -9.52
N GLY A 213 0.75 -21.88 -9.62
CA GLY A 213 -0.59 -21.36 -9.77
C GLY A 213 -1.45 -21.37 -8.50
N PRO A 214 -2.77 -21.45 -8.64
CA PRO A 214 -3.73 -21.33 -7.54
C PRO A 214 -3.53 -22.31 -6.38
N ARG A 215 -2.91 -23.46 -6.62
CA ARG A 215 -2.62 -24.48 -5.59
C ARG A 215 -1.62 -24.00 -4.52
N LEU A 216 -0.79 -23.01 -4.84
CA LEU A 216 0.13 -22.40 -3.87
C LEU A 216 -0.58 -21.66 -2.73
N VAL A 217 -1.84 -21.31 -2.89
CA VAL A 217 -2.65 -20.70 -1.81
C VAL A 217 -2.67 -21.56 -0.54
N ASN A 218 -2.47 -22.86 -0.66
CA ASN A 218 -2.47 -23.81 0.46
C ASN A 218 -1.08 -24.34 0.83
N ALA A 219 -0.03 -24.00 0.07
CA ALA A 219 1.31 -24.50 0.33
C ALA A 219 2.00 -23.67 1.43
N LYS A 220 2.52 -24.33 2.47
CA LYS A 220 3.46 -23.73 3.41
C LYS A 220 4.84 -23.75 2.76
N LEU A 221 5.18 -22.69 2.03
CA LEU A 221 6.52 -22.49 1.50
C LEU A 221 7.32 -21.65 2.48
N ASP A 222 8.63 -21.91 2.57
CA ASP A 222 9.51 -20.96 3.26
C ASP A 222 9.55 -19.66 2.45
N PRO A 223 9.03 -18.54 2.99
CA PRO A 223 8.88 -17.32 2.24
C PRO A 223 10.22 -16.69 1.86
N GLY A 224 11.30 -17.00 2.55
CA GLY A 224 12.60 -16.38 2.32
C GLY A 224 12.59 -14.84 2.42
N PRO A 225 13.76 -14.20 2.39
CA PRO A 225 13.89 -12.75 2.64
C PRO A 225 13.29 -11.87 1.53
N VAL A 226 13.11 -12.38 0.30
CA VAL A 226 12.55 -11.61 -0.81
C VAL A 226 11.02 -11.58 -0.78
N VAL A 227 10.39 -12.64 -0.28
CA VAL A 227 8.93 -12.79 -0.28
C VAL A 227 8.26 -12.04 0.86
N LYS A 228 8.89 -12.00 2.03
CA LYS A 228 8.33 -11.32 3.20
C LYS A 228 8.01 -9.83 2.97
N PRO A 229 8.86 -9.03 2.31
CA PRO A 229 8.49 -7.66 1.91
C PRO A 229 7.30 -7.58 0.95
N PHE A 230 7.13 -8.57 0.05
CA PHE A 230 5.98 -8.65 -0.83
C PHE A 230 4.68 -8.88 -0.03
N GLU A 231 4.65 -9.85 0.87
CA GLU A 231 3.49 -10.13 1.74
C GLU A 231 3.11 -8.88 2.54
N THR A 232 4.09 -8.20 3.13
CA THR A 232 3.91 -6.93 3.83
C THR A 232 3.28 -5.87 2.92
N ALA A 233 3.74 -5.74 1.67
CA ALA A 233 3.22 -4.75 0.72
C ALA A 233 1.78 -5.06 0.31
N VAL A 234 1.43 -6.33 0.09
CA VAL A 234 0.05 -6.77 -0.21
C VAL A 234 -0.88 -6.42 0.95
N VAL A 235 -0.55 -6.83 2.17
CA VAL A 235 -1.36 -6.53 3.36
C VAL A 235 -1.53 -5.02 3.53
N SER A 236 -0.45 -4.25 3.42
CA SER A 236 -0.51 -2.79 3.53
C SER A 236 -1.41 -2.16 2.47
N TYR A 237 -1.37 -2.64 1.23
CA TYR A 237 -2.19 -2.12 0.14
C TYR A 237 -3.68 -2.35 0.38
N PHE A 238 -4.08 -3.54 0.85
CA PHE A 238 -5.48 -3.86 1.11
C PHE A 238 -6.02 -3.30 2.43
N ASN A 239 -5.16 -2.87 3.34
CA ASN A 239 -5.56 -2.15 4.56
C ASN A 239 -5.85 -0.66 4.33
N ILE A 240 -5.74 -0.18 3.09
CA ILE A 240 -6.05 1.21 2.74
C ILE A 240 -7.55 1.36 2.50
N ILE A 241 -8.12 2.38 3.14
CA ILE A 241 -9.52 2.78 2.97
C ILE A 241 -9.62 4.14 2.28
N ALA A 242 -10.81 4.44 1.73
CA ALA A 242 -11.25 5.80 1.54
C ALA A 242 -12.27 6.11 2.63
N PRO A 243 -11.98 7.10 3.48
CA PRO A 243 -12.90 7.49 4.53
C PRO A 243 -14.28 7.85 3.99
N VAL A 244 -15.32 7.20 4.52
CA VAL A 244 -16.70 7.40 4.08
C VAL A 244 -17.58 8.09 5.11
N GLY A 245 -17.05 8.34 6.30
CA GLY A 245 -17.78 8.97 7.41
C GLY A 245 -16.84 9.33 8.56
N ILE A 246 -17.41 9.89 9.61
CA ILE A 246 -16.72 10.25 10.85
C ILE A 246 -17.52 9.67 12.02
N LEU A 247 -16.87 8.91 12.91
CA LEU A 247 -17.43 8.50 14.19
C LEU A 247 -16.72 9.21 15.33
N VAL A 248 -17.51 9.84 16.18
CA VAL A 248 -17.02 10.51 17.38
C VAL A 248 -17.08 9.55 18.56
N HIS A 249 -15.98 9.49 19.31
CA HIS A 249 -15.78 8.68 20.51
C HIS A 249 -15.35 9.55 21.67
N HIS A 250 -15.49 9.02 22.88
CA HIS A 250 -14.68 9.40 24.01
C HIS A 250 -13.58 8.35 24.25
N SER A 251 -12.51 8.72 24.97
CA SER A 251 -11.45 7.76 25.28
C SER A 251 -11.81 6.80 26.43
N GLY A 252 -12.91 7.05 27.12
CA GLY A 252 -13.27 6.34 28.33
C GLY A 252 -12.35 6.72 29.50
N VAL A 253 -11.79 5.73 30.18
CA VAL A 253 -10.95 5.96 31.36
C VAL A 253 -9.53 6.37 30.95
N VAL A 254 -9.22 7.66 31.05
CA VAL A 254 -7.85 8.16 31.12
C VAL A 254 -7.72 8.93 32.42
N PRO A 255 -6.87 8.51 33.37
CA PRO A 255 -6.71 9.23 34.65
C PRO A 255 -6.35 10.69 34.41
N VAL A 256 -7.12 11.62 35.01
CA VAL A 256 -6.97 13.07 34.83
C VAL A 256 -5.57 13.55 35.13
N LYS A 257 -4.90 12.95 36.12
CA LYS A 257 -3.51 13.26 36.48
C LYS A 257 -2.53 12.98 35.33
N VAL A 258 -2.78 11.97 34.53
CA VAL A 258 -1.93 11.59 33.39
C VAL A 258 -2.15 12.54 32.21
N ALA A 259 -3.39 12.90 31.91
CA ALA A 259 -3.72 13.80 30.81
C ALA A 259 -3.20 15.24 31.00
N SER A 260 -3.00 15.70 32.24
CA SER A 260 -2.46 17.04 32.55
C SER A 260 -0.94 17.11 32.57
N GLN A 261 -0.26 15.98 32.88
CA GLN A 261 1.19 15.91 33.01
C GLN A 261 1.91 15.43 31.75
N LEU A 262 1.23 14.69 30.87
CA LEU A 262 1.82 14.02 29.72
C LEU A 262 1.19 14.51 28.40
N ARG A 263 1.22 15.82 28.16
CA ARG A 263 0.57 16.43 26.98
C ARG A 263 0.98 15.83 25.64
N GLU A 264 2.18 15.28 25.53
CA GLU A 264 2.74 14.73 24.29
C GLU A 264 2.62 13.21 24.19
N GLN A 265 2.30 12.50 25.27
CA GLN A 265 2.35 11.02 25.34
C GLN A 265 0.98 10.34 25.48
N VAL A 266 -0.13 11.09 25.40
CA VAL A 266 -1.45 10.44 25.57
C VAL A 266 -1.77 9.47 24.46
N ILE A 267 -1.34 9.79 23.23
CA ILE A 267 -1.54 8.91 22.09
C ILE A 267 -0.72 7.63 22.20
N GLU A 268 0.54 7.69 22.68
CA GLU A 268 1.40 6.54 22.93
C GLU A 268 0.81 5.63 24.00
N MET A 269 0.30 6.19 25.08
CA MET A 269 -0.37 5.41 26.13
C MET A 269 -1.60 4.67 25.62
N ILE A 270 -2.39 5.30 24.76
CA ILE A 270 -3.55 4.66 24.13
C ILE A 270 -3.08 3.58 23.14
N ASP A 271 -2.02 3.83 22.40
CA ASP A 271 -1.44 2.84 21.48
C ASP A 271 -0.98 1.59 22.25
N GLU A 272 -0.24 1.75 23.33
CA GLU A 272 0.18 0.64 24.21
C GLU A 272 -1.01 -0.09 24.86
N PHE A 273 -2.03 0.64 25.30
CA PHE A 273 -3.23 0.05 25.88
C PHE A 273 -3.98 -0.80 24.82
N HIS A 274 -4.10 -0.30 23.61
CA HIS A 274 -4.71 -1.00 22.50
C HIS A 274 -3.86 -2.19 22.02
N ALA A 275 -2.53 -2.08 22.03
CA ALA A 275 -1.62 -3.18 21.74
C ALA A 275 -1.86 -4.38 22.67
N ARG A 276 -1.96 -4.12 23.99
CA ARG A 276 -2.27 -5.16 25.00
C ARG A 276 -3.64 -5.83 24.78
N ARG A 277 -4.56 -5.18 24.07
CA ARG A 277 -5.87 -5.72 23.70
C ARG A 277 -5.89 -6.40 22.33
N GLY A 278 -4.74 -6.53 21.68
CA GLY A 278 -4.60 -7.17 20.38
C GLY A 278 -5.05 -6.31 19.19
N PHE A 279 -5.20 -4.99 19.37
CA PHE A 279 -5.47 -4.11 18.24
C PHE A 279 -4.20 -3.87 17.44
N GLU A 280 -4.22 -4.28 16.19
CA GLU A 280 -3.07 -4.17 15.31
C GLU A 280 -3.51 -3.93 13.87
N ILE A 281 -2.79 -3.10 13.15
CA ILE A 281 -2.91 -2.99 11.69
C ILE A 281 -1.55 -2.63 11.08
N LEU A 282 -1.16 -3.37 10.07
CA LEU A 282 -0.05 -2.99 9.19
C LEU A 282 -0.58 -2.09 8.09
N CYS A 283 -0.12 -0.84 8.05
CA CYS A 283 -0.54 0.14 7.07
C CYS A 283 0.61 1.06 6.70
N PHE A 284 0.82 1.33 5.43
CA PHE A 284 1.96 2.11 4.91
C PHE A 284 3.32 1.60 5.43
N GLY A 285 3.45 0.28 5.58
CA GLY A 285 4.69 -0.35 6.06
C GLY A 285 4.98 -0.18 7.56
N ARG A 286 4.04 0.37 8.35
CA ARG A 286 4.15 0.55 9.79
C ARG A 286 2.98 -0.10 10.53
N VAL A 287 3.25 -0.68 11.68
CA VAL A 287 2.23 -1.22 12.59
C VAL A 287 1.68 -0.10 13.47
N TYR A 288 0.37 -0.04 13.63
CA TYR A 288 -0.37 0.86 14.50
C TYR A 288 -1.30 0.05 15.39
N HIS A 289 -1.31 0.33 16.68
CA HIS A 289 -2.23 -0.29 17.63
C HIS A 289 -3.37 0.65 18.02
N VAL A 290 -3.12 1.98 18.04
CA VAL A 290 -4.18 2.96 18.32
C VAL A 290 -5.38 2.74 17.39
N ALA A 291 -6.58 2.60 17.94
CA ALA A 291 -7.78 2.28 17.17
C ALA A 291 -8.32 3.49 16.38
N TYR A 292 -8.02 4.70 16.84
CA TYR A 292 -8.55 5.95 16.31
C TYR A 292 -7.61 6.61 15.30
N HIS A 293 -8.17 7.46 14.43
CA HIS A 293 -7.41 8.29 13.50
C HIS A 293 -6.93 9.60 14.15
N TYR A 294 -7.70 10.09 15.10
CA TYR A 294 -7.39 11.30 15.84
C TYR A 294 -7.79 11.21 17.30
N LEU A 295 -7.00 11.84 18.13
CA LEU A 295 -7.29 12.07 19.53
C LEU A 295 -7.31 13.57 19.80
N ILE A 296 -8.32 14.09 20.54
CA ILE A 296 -8.43 15.49 20.91
C ILE A 296 -8.32 15.61 22.43
N LEU A 297 -7.24 16.26 22.89
CA LEU A 297 -6.97 16.48 24.30
C LEU A 297 -7.91 17.53 24.90
N PRO A 298 -8.08 17.60 26.24
CA PRO A 298 -8.96 18.59 26.90
C PRO A 298 -8.63 20.05 26.58
N ASN A 299 -7.37 20.37 26.26
CA ASN A 299 -6.94 21.70 25.84
C ASN A 299 -7.22 22.01 24.35
N GLY A 300 -7.81 21.06 23.61
CA GLY A 300 -8.08 21.18 22.18
C GLY A 300 -6.92 20.73 21.27
N THR A 301 -5.77 20.29 21.79
CA THR A 301 -4.69 19.75 20.96
C THR A 301 -5.17 18.49 20.24
N VAL A 302 -4.95 18.45 18.91
CA VAL A 302 -5.28 17.29 18.07
C VAL A 302 -4.02 16.47 17.87
N GLN A 303 -4.03 15.22 18.30
CA GLN A 303 -2.97 14.25 18.09
C GLN A 303 -3.36 13.26 16.99
N PRO A 304 -2.50 13.04 15.97
CA PRO A 304 -2.75 12.02 14.97
C PRO A 304 -2.49 10.63 15.56
N GLY A 305 -3.39 9.69 15.24
CA GLY A 305 -3.25 8.27 15.51
C GLY A 305 -2.95 7.49 14.24
N ARG A 306 -3.85 6.57 13.85
CA ARG A 306 -3.74 5.90 12.54
C ARG A 306 -3.84 6.93 11.40
N PRO A 307 -3.07 6.78 10.34
CA PRO A 307 -3.25 7.61 9.14
C PRO A 307 -4.71 7.57 8.65
N GLU A 308 -5.23 8.69 8.15
CA GLU A 308 -6.64 8.84 7.73
C GLU A 308 -7.11 7.74 6.77
N ARG A 309 -6.21 7.18 5.98
CA ARG A 309 -6.51 6.14 5.00
C ARG A 309 -6.20 4.73 5.47
N CYS A 310 -5.77 4.55 6.70
CA CYS A 310 -5.70 3.22 7.32
C CYS A 310 -7.05 2.85 7.92
N GLN A 311 -7.43 1.59 7.80
CA GLN A 311 -8.63 1.08 8.45
C GLN A 311 -8.55 1.29 9.97
N GLY A 312 -9.59 1.83 10.57
CA GLY A 312 -9.70 1.95 12.02
C GLY A 312 -9.88 0.60 12.72
N ALA A 313 -9.90 0.63 14.06
CA ALA A 313 -10.32 -0.52 14.89
C ALA A 313 -11.26 -0.03 16.02
N HIS A 314 -12.06 0.97 15.73
CA HIS A 314 -12.85 1.69 16.75
C HIS A 314 -14.36 1.37 16.75
N ALA A 315 -14.89 0.77 15.66
CA ALA A 315 -16.28 0.37 15.57
C ALA A 315 -16.44 -0.77 14.55
N ARG A 316 -16.92 -1.93 14.99
CA ARG A 316 -17.11 -3.09 14.12
C ARG A 316 -18.09 -2.76 12.98
N GLY A 317 -17.70 -3.03 11.74
CA GLY A 317 -18.48 -2.71 10.53
C GLY A 317 -18.36 -1.25 10.05
N TYR A 318 -17.73 -0.36 10.85
CA TYR A 318 -17.54 1.06 10.53
C TYR A 318 -16.08 1.49 10.55
N ASN A 319 -15.15 0.57 10.45
CA ASN A 319 -13.72 0.88 10.47
C ASN A 319 -13.21 1.64 9.23
N ALA A 320 -14.05 1.81 8.20
CA ALA A 320 -13.83 2.74 7.08
C ALA A 320 -14.24 4.20 7.40
N PHE A 321 -14.83 4.46 8.58
CA PHE A 321 -15.06 5.80 9.09
C PHE A 321 -13.81 6.31 9.82
N LEU A 322 -13.61 7.61 9.81
CA LEU A 322 -12.57 8.24 10.61
C LEU A 322 -13.01 8.28 12.08
N GLY A 323 -12.35 7.50 12.92
CA GLY A 323 -12.59 7.54 14.37
C GLY A 323 -11.87 8.74 14.99
N ILE A 324 -12.62 9.62 15.62
CA ILE A 324 -12.09 10.77 16.38
C ILE A 324 -12.47 10.59 17.83
N ALA A 325 -11.49 10.40 18.73
CA ALA A 325 -11.75 10.26 20.16
C ALA A 325 -11.40 11.55 20.90
N LEU A 326 -12.27 11.98 21.80
CA LEU A 326 -12.02 13.08 22.73
C LEU A 326 -11.58 12.48 24.07
N VAL A 327 -10.50 12.99 24.64
CA VAL A 327 -10.04 12.54 25.95
C VAL A 327 -11.03 12.97 27.05
N GLY A 328 -11.60 12.00 27.71
CA GLY A 328 -12.60 12.15 28.76
C GLY A 328 -13.58 10.98 28.76
N ASN A 329 -14.55 11.01 29.66
CA ASN A 329 -15.68 10.10 29.68
C ASN A 329 -16.97 10.91 29.89
N PHE A 330 -17.78 11.01 28.84
CA PHE A 330 -18.96 11.88 28.83
C PHE A 330 -20.26 11.12 29.13
N SER A 331 -20.15 9.89 29.63
CA SER A 331 -21.29 9.12 30.14
C SER A 331 -21.67 9.61 31.54
N HIS A 332 -22.97 9.86 31.73
CA HIS A 332 -23.50 10.18 33.04
C HIS A 332 -23.37 9.00 34.02
N THR A 333 -23.60 7.80 33.54
CA THR A 333 -23.53 6.57 34.32
C THR A 333 -22.11 6.17 34.68
N GLU A 334 -21.19 6.23 33.73
CA GLU A 334 -19.81 5.77 33.93
C GLU A 334 -18.89 6.80 34.59
N ASN A 335 -19.21 8.10 34.48
CA ASN A 335 -18.40 9.19 35.02
C ASN A 335 -19.29 10.28 35.65
N PRO A 336 -20.11 9.97 36.65
CA PRO A 336 -21.05 10.93 37.26
C PRO A 336 -20.36 12.12 37.91
N SER A 337 -19.22 11.92 38.54
CA SER A 337 -18.46 12.92 39.29
C SER A 337 -17.30 13.57 38.55
N GLY A 338 -17.02 13.18 37.31
CA GLY A 338 -15.86 13.64 36.55
C GLY A 338 -14.52 13.07 37.03
N LEU A 339 -14.52 11.98 37.81
CA LEU A 339 -13.31 11.35 38.34
C LEU A 339 -12.41 10.77 37.23
N TYR A 340 -12.99 10.35 36.14
CA TYR A 340 -12.30 9.72 35.01
C TYR A 340 -12.03 10.69 33.84
N GLY A 341 -11.77 11.96 34.16
CA GLY A 341 -11.53 13.00 33.18
C GLY A 341 -12.74 13.93 32.97
N PRO A 342 -12.67 14.82 31.98
CA PRO A 342 -13.81 15.69 31.68
C PRO A 342 -15.08 14.89 31.52
N SER A 343 -16.13 15.27 32.24
CA SER A 343 -17.47 14.64 32.16
C SER A 343 -18.32 15.20 31.04
N SER A 344 -17.83 16.24 30.35
CA SER A 344 -18.38 16.78 29.10
C SER A 344 -17.22 17.30 28.23
N PRO A 345 -17.38 17.38 26.92
CA PRO A 345 -16.35 17.97 26.07
C PRO A 345 -16.06 19.42 26.46
N THR A 346 -14.79 19.76 26.55
CA THR A 346 -14.37 21.16 26.80
C THR A 346 -14.64 22.02 25.57
N ALA A 347 -14.70 23.35 25.76
CA ALA A 347 -14.82 24.30 24.65
C ALA A 347 -13.68 24.15 23.63
N GLY A 348 -12.41 23.90 24.12
CA GLY A 348 -11.26 23.62 23.27
C GLY A 348 -11.41 22.35 22.44
N GLN A 349 -11.92 21.27 23.03
CA GLN A 349 -12.20 20.02 22.31
C GLN A 349 -13.25 20.22 21.22
N MET A 350 -14.37 20.88 21.55
CA MET A 350 -15.46 21.13 20.58
C MET A 350 -14.99 22.01 19.42
N HIS A 351 -14.22 23.07 19.71
CA HIS A 351 -13.65 23.93 18.67
C HIS A 351 -12.76 23.14 17.71
N SER A 352 -11.85 22.33 18.25
CA SER A 352 -10.95 21.51 17.45
C SER A 352 -11.67 20.40 16.68
N LEU A 353 -12.67 19.77 17.29
CA LEU A 353 -13.51 18.77 16.63
C LEU A 353 -14.25 19.35 15.43
N ILE A 354 -14.89 20.52 15.58
CA ILE A 354 -15.61 21.20 14.48
C ILE A 354 -14.64 21.53 13.33
N ARG A 355 -13.48 22.10 13.63
CA ARG A 355 -12.47 22.41 12.61
C ARG A 355 -11.98 21.15 11.90
N LEU A 356 -11.67 20.09 12.66
CA LEU A 356 -11.20 18.83 12.13
C LEU A 356 -12.27 18.18 11.24
N CYS A 357 -13.52 18.10 11.71
CA CYS A 357 -14.63 17.54 10.93
C CYS A 357 -14.89 18.32 9.64
N ARG A 358 -14.83 19.66 9.66
CA ARG A 358 -14.95 20.47 8.44
C ARG A 358 -13.88 20.11 7.42
N ARG A 359 -12.60 20.07 7.85
CA ARG A 359 -11.47 19.69 7.00
C ARG A 359 -11.63 18.30 6.39
N LEU A 360 -11.97 17.30 7.22
CA LEU A 360 -12.12 15.91 6.79
C LEU A 360 -13.31 15.72 5.86
N ARG A 361 -14.44 16.38 6.15
CA ARG A 361 -15.62 16.35 5.28
C ARG A 361 -15.32 16.92 3.90
N THR A 362 -14.64 18.06 3.84
CA THR A 362 -14.22 18.66 2.56
C THR A 362 -13.24 17.75 1.83
N ARG A 363 -12.23 17.22 2.53
CA ARG A 363 -11.18 16.40 1.92
C ARG A 363 -11.72 15.10 1.32
N TYR A 364 -12.68 14.45 1.98
CA TYR A 364 -13.19 13.14 1.59
C TYR A 364 -14.64 13.16 1.11
N ASN A 365 -15.20 14.35 0.90
CA ASN A 365 -16.59 14.54 0.49
C ASN A 365 -17.58 13.78 1.39
N ILE A 366 -17.36 13.83 2.72
CA ILE A 366 -18.20 13.14 3.69
C ILE A 366 -19.49 13.95 3.92
N PRO A 367 -20.67 13.39 3.63
CA PRO A 367 -21.94 14.06 3.89
C PRO A 367 -22.19 14.21 5.39
N ILE A 368 -22.93 15.24 5.79
CA ILE A 368 -23.15 15.54 7.21
C ILE A 368 -23.86 14.39 7.96
N GLN A 369 -24.72 13.66 7.29
CA GLN A 369 -25.45 12.51 7.82
C GLN A 369 -24.54 11.34 8.21
N ARG A 370 -23.28 11.37 7.75
CA ARG A 370 -22.24 10.40 8.11
C ARG A 370 -21.26 10.92 9.16
N VAL A 371 -21.60 12.00 9.87
CA VAL A 371 -20.95 12.44 11.10
C VAL A 371 -21.80 11.99 12.26
N MET A 372 -21.37 10.95 12.96
CA MET A 372 -22.19 10.17 13.89
C MET A 372 -21.43 9.89 15.18
N ARG A 373 -22.14 9.49 16.22
CA ARG A 373 -21.54 8.94 17.46
C ARG A 373 -21.30 7.44 17.30
N HIS A 374 -20.39 6.90 18.09
CA HIS A 374 -20.21 5.45 18.18
C HIS A 374 -21.51 4.72 18.61
N SER A 375 -22.25 5.29 19.55
CA SER A 375 -23.55 4.75 19.98
C SER A 375 -24.65 4.74 18.91
N ASP A 376 -24.50 5.49 17.83
CA ASP A 376 -25.47 5.47 16.72
C ASP A 376 -25.31 4.23 15.82
N VAL A 377 -24.19 3.50 15.95
CA VAL A 377 -23.84 2.36 15.09
C VAL A 377 -23.45 1.09 15.85
N SER A 378 -23.34 1.16 17.18
CA SER A 378 -22.95 0.04 18.03
C SER A 378 -23.65 0.12 19.39
N PRO A 379 -23.93 -1.00 20.06
CA PRO A 379 -24.50 -1.03 21.41
C PRO A 379 -23.44 -0.60 22.44
N THR A 380 -23.27 0.71 22.63
CA THR A 380 -22.31 1.32 23.55
C THR A 380 -22.80 2.69 24.01
N GLU A 381 -22.38 3.14 25.18
CA GLU A 381 -22.65 4.52 25.64
C GLU A 381 -21.71 5.56 25.00
N CYS A 382 -20.63 5.13 24.35
CA CYS A 382 -19.63 6.03 23.75
C CYS A 382 -20.23 6.91 22.64
N PRO A 383 -20.00 8.22 22.60
CA PRO A 383 -19.13 9.04 23.46
C PRO A 383 -19.79 9.49 24.79
N GLY A 384 -20.97 9.06 25.13
CA GLY A 384 -21.72 9.43 26.31
C GLY A 384 -22.84 10.43 26.01
N ASP A 385 -23.84 10.43 26.86
CA ASP A 385 -25.06 11.25 26.74
C ASP A 385 -24.80 12.75 26.89
N ARG A 386 -23.69 13.14 27.53
CA ARG A 386 -23.25 14.54 27.65
C ARG A 386 -22.49 15.05 26.42
N PHE A 387 -22.31 14.22 25.38
CA PHE A 387 -21.71 14.70 24.14
C PHE A 387 -22.73 15.45 23.28
N PRO A 388 -22.51 16.75 22.96
CA PRO A 388 -23.47 17.62 22.30
C PRO A 388 -23.46 17.43 20.75
N LEU A 389 -23.91 16.28 20.25
CA LEU A 389 -23.91 15.99 18.80
C LEU A 389 -24.62 17.08 17.99
N GLN A 390 -25.78 17.56 18.46
CA GLN A 390 -26.58 18.58 17.73
C GLN A 390 -25.83 19.93 17.60
N VAL A 391 -24.98 20.27 18.60
CA VAL A 391 -24.13 21.47 18.51
C VAL A 391 -23.07 21.27 17.44
N LEU A 392 -22.45 20.08 17.38
CA LEU A 392 -21.49 19.74 16.32
C LEU A 392 -22.14 19.83 14.93
N LEU A 393 -23.28 19.17 14.72
CA LEU A 393 -23.94 19.13 13.41
C LEU A 393 -24.35 20.54 12.95
N ARG A 394 -25.01 21.33 13.80
CA ARG A 394 -25.34 22.73 13.47
C ARG A 394 -24.12 23.56 13.10
N ALA A 395 -23.02 23.41 13.83
CA ALA A 395 -21.79 24.10 13.50
C ALA A 395 -21.21 23.66 12.14
N LEU A 396 -21.38 22.39 11.75
CA LEU A 396 -20.91 21.87 10.46
C LEU A 396 -21.80 22.27 9.26
N GLU A 397 -23.07 22.62 9.49
CA GLU A 397 -23.99 23.14 8.47
C GLU A 397 -23.72 24.60 8.15
N GLN A 398 -23.30 25.38 9.13
CA GLN A 398 -22.94 26.77 8.94
C GLN A 398 -21.68 26.87 8.05
N LYS A 399 -21.79 27.59 6.94
CA LYS A 399 -20.60 27.95 6.14
C LYS A 399 -19.63 28.67 7.08
N GLY A 400 -18.45 28.12 7.27
CA GLY A 400 -17.41 28.84 8.00
C GLY A 400 -17.16 30.20 7.36
N PRO A 401 -16.63 31.18 8.11
CA PRO A 401 -16.22 32.43 7.52
C PRO A 401 -15.32 32.12 6.33
N SER A 402 -15.66 32.67 5.14
CA SER A 402 -14.85 32.60 3.95
C SER A 402 -13.49 33.22 4.28
N SER A 403 -12.46 32.39 4.32
CA SER A 403 -11.05 32.78 4.46
C SER A 403 -10.54 33.34 3.16
#